data_6d37a93e4ed5dbb4e33b1422de6d6f68
#
_entry.id   6d37a93e4ed5dbb4e33b1422de6d6f68
#
_cell.length_a   1.000
_cell.length_b   1.000
_cell.length_c   1.000
_cell.angle_alpha   90.00
_cell.angle_beta   90.00
_cell.angle_gamma   90.00
#
_symmetry.space_group_name_H-M   'P 1'
#
loop_
_entity.id
_entity.type
_entity.pdbx_description
1 polymer ?
#
loop_
_entity_poly.entity_id
_entity_poly.type
_entity_poly.pdbx_seq_one_letter_code
_entity_poly.pdbx_strand_id
1 'polypeptide(L)'
;GTKLCIETEDNGNCIIRCEKSVFKIMGRNADEFPSLPIVEKQEAVVVSQFSLRNMINQTIFSTANGENNKKMAGEYFEIKDNLFSVTSLDGHRISIRKTCLKDSYSEQSAIVPKEVLADLSKIMSGGLDDMVEMYFSKQYLLFHYEDTTVITQLVEGEYFHVKQMLSTDYETKIIVNRKQLLEDIDRARIMARDNDKQPLILKIAEDNLSLKIISDLGRMDAEIPVKQEGKDL
;
A
#
# COMPACT_ATOMS: atom_id res chain seq x y z
N GLY A 1 -3.66 10.72 -36.39
CA GLY A 1 -3.20 11.34 -35.13
C GLY A 1 -2.89 12.79 -35.34
N THR A 2 -3.20 13.65 -34.41
CA THR A 2 -2.98 15.10 -34.47
C THR A 2 -1.49 15.42 -34.27
N LYS A 3 -0.92 16.29 -35.10
CA LYS A 3 0.47 16.71 -34.93
C LYS A 3 0.61 17.75 -33.83
N LEU A 4 1.46 17.47 -32.85
CA LEU A 4 1.86 18.39 -31.78
C LEU A 4 3.23 18.98 -32.14
N CYS A 5 3.37 20.31 -32.07
CA CYS A 5 4.63 21.03 -32.24
C CYS A 5 4.99 21.72 -30.93
N ILE A 6 6.19 21.47 -30.39
CA ILE A 6 6.73 22.09 -29.19
C ILE A 6 8.01 22.84 -29.61
N GLU A 7 8.04 24.14 -29.34
CA GLU A 7 9.16 25.04 -29.66
C GLU A 7 9.57 25.77 -28.37
N THR A 8 10.87 25.98 -28.17
CA THR A 8 11.40 26.82 -27.09
C THR A 8 11.94 28.13 -27.68
N GLU A 9 11.67 29.25 -27.03
CA GLU A 9 12.23 30.57 -27.36
C GLU A 9 13.52 30.81 -26.55
N ASP A 10 14.37 31.73 -27.01
CA ASP A 10 15.64 32.08 -26.35
C ASP A 10 15.47 32.59 -24.91
N ASN A 11 14.30 33.10 -24.58
CA ASN A 11 13.93 33.55 -23.24
C ASN A 11 13.46 32.41 -22.29
N GLY A 12 13.55 31.15 -22.77
CA GLY A 12 13.13 29.96 -22.02
C GLY A 12 11.63 29.65 -22.09
N ASN A 13 10.81 30.49 -22.74
CA ASN A 13 9.40 30.18 -22.93
C ASN A 13 9.19 29.00 -23.87
N CYS A 14 8.10 28.27 -23.64
CA CYS A 14 7.71 27.13 -24.46
C CYS A 14 6.40 27.46 -25.21
N ILE A 15 6.38 27.22 -26.52
CA ILE A 15 5.18 27.36 -27.34
C ILE A 15 4.75 25.96 -27.80
N ILE A 16 3.53 25.59 -27.43
CA ILE A 16 2.92 24.33 -27.84
C ILE A 16 1.79 24.62 -28.82
N ARG A 17 1.88 24.07 -30.02
CA ARG A 17 0.90 24.23 -31.10
C ARG A 17 0.25 22.89 -31.41
N CYS A 18 -1.06 22.88 -31.47
CA CYS A 18 -1.86 21.74 -31.85
C CYS A 18 -3.08 22.24 -32.63
N GLU A 19 -3.14 21.94 -33.94
CA GLU A 19 -4.18 22.44 -34.87
C GLU A 19 -4.36 23.95 -34.76
N LYS A 20 -5.49 24.43 -34.24
CA LYS A 20 -5.80 25.87 -34.06
C LYS A 20 -5.44 26.39 -32.67
N SER A 21 -4.99 25.50 -31.75
CA SER A 21 -4.66 25.88 -30.38
C SER A 21 -3.18 26.19 -30.25
N VAL A 22 -2.88 27.30 -29.55
CA VAL A 22 -1.52 27.72 -29.23
C VAL A 22 -1.44 28.02 -27.74
N PHE A 23 -0.52 27.33 -27.06
CA PHE A 23 -0.21 27.60 -25.66
C PHE A 23 1.18 28.26 -25.58
N LYS A 24 1.28 29.33 -24.79
CA LYS A 24 2.55 29.92 -24.40
C LYS A 24 2.74 29.72 -22.92
N ILE A 25 3.79 28.97 -22.55
CA ILE A 25 4.09 28.60 -21.16
C ILE A 25 5.42 29.26 -20.81
N MET A 26 5.46 29.97 -19.68
CA MET A 26 6.72 30.47 -19.15
C MET A 26 7.57 29.30 -18.66
N GLY A 27 8.75 29.14 -19.25
CA GLY A 27 9.74 28.18 -18.81
C GLY A 27 10.57 28.68 -17.62
N ARG A 28 11.28 27.77 -17.00
CA ARG A 28 12.31 28.06 -16.01
C ARG A 28 13.67 27.61 -16.55
N ASN A 29 14.75 28.14 -15.98
CA ASN A 29 16.09 27.69 -16.36
C ASN A 29 16.23 26.19 -16.02
N ALA A 30 16.76 25.42 -16.96
CA ALA A 30 17.02 23.99 -16.78
C ALA A 30 17.98 23.71 -15.59
N ASP A 31 18.90 24.62 -15.32
CA ASP A 31 19.83 24.52 -14.18
C ASP A 31 19.16 24.61 -12.81
N GLU A 32 17.91 25.16 -12.78
CA GLU A 32 17.10 25.20 -11.56
C GLU A 32 16.32 23.89 -11.31
N PHE A 33 16.39 22.93 -12.22
CA PHE A 33 15.73 21.64 -12.03
C PHE A 33 16.43 20.88 -10.90
N PRO A 34 15.66 20.39 -9.88
CA PRO A 34 16.24 19.71 -8.75
C PRO A 34 17.08 18.50 -9.17
N SER A 35 18.32 18.43 -8.70
CA SER A 35 19.14 17.25 -8.89
C SER A 35 18.57 16.07 -8.08
N LEU A 36 18.55 14.89 -8.68
CA LEU A 36 18.19 13.67 -7.95
C LEU A 36 19.24 13.41 -6.86
N PRO A 37 18.80 12.98 -5.66
CA PRO A 37 19.74 12.58 -4.62
C PRO A 37 20.58 11.39 -5.10
N ILE A 38 21.85 11.41 -4.74
CA ILE A 38 22.75 10.30 -5.04
C ILE A 38 22.49 9.21 -4.01
N VAL A 39 21.94 8.08 -4.46
CA VAL A 39 21.76 6.88 -3.66
C VAL A 39 22.86 5.90 -4.03
N GLU A 40 23.71 5.52 -3.05
CA GLU A 40 24.72 4.50 -3.26
C GLU A 40 24.04 3.15 -3.51
N LYS A 41 24.25 2.58 -4.69
CA LYS A 41 23.74 1.25 -5.07
C LYS A 41 24.69 0.19 -4.50
N GLN A 42 24.51 -0.18 -3.24
CA GLN A 42 25.32 -1.22 -2.60
C GLN A 42 24.75 -2.61 -2.91
N GLU A 43 23.89 -3.13 -2.05
CA GLU A 43 23.24 -4.43 -2.22
C GLU A 43 21.81 -4.24 -2.71
N ALA A 44 21.50 -4.77 -3.90
CA ALA A 44 20.15 -4.72 -4.43
C ALA A 44 19.30 -5.85 -3.85
N VAL A 45 18.24 -5.52 -3.17
CA VAL A 45 17.20 -6.50 -2.81
C VAL A 45 16.24 -6.67 -3.97
N VAL A 46 16.12 -7.90 -4.48
CA VAL A 46 15.36 -8.18 -5.69
C VAL A 46 14.03 -8.87 -5.35
N VAL A 47 12.94 -8.32 -5.88
CA VAL A 47 11.58 -8.85 -5.72
C VAL A 47 10.81 -8.69 -7.03
N SER A 48 9.85 -9.57 -7.34
CA SER A 48 9.03 -9.39 -8.54
C SER A 48 8.08 -8.19 -8.41
N GLN A 49 7.83 -7.48 -9.52
CA GLN A 49 6.87 -6.37 -9.59
C GLN A 49 5.49 -6.80 -9.08
N PHE A 50 5.03 -7.98 -9.48
CA PHE A 50 3.76 -8.56 -9.03
C PHE A 50 3.71 -8.73 -7.50
N SER A 51 4.76 -9.30 -6.90
CA SER A 51 4.81 -9.53 -5.45
C SER A 51 4.83 -8.23 -4.68
N LEU A 52 5.70 -7.29 -5.05
CA LEU A 52 5.82 -5.99 -4.39
C LEU A 52 4.50 -5.21 -4.47
N ARG A 53 3.91 -5.11 -5.66
CA ARG A 53 2.61 -4.46 -5.86
C ARG A 53 1.50 -5.07 -5.01
N ASN A 54 1.43 -6.40 -4.94
CA ASN A 54 0.43 -7.08 -4.12
C ASN A 54 0.67 -6.86 -2.63
N MET A 55 1.92 -6.87 -2.17
CA MET A 55 2.26 -6.59 -0.76
C MET A 55 1.81 -5.19 -0.38
N ILE A 56 2.16 -4.17 -1.18
CA ILE A 56 1.73 -2.79 -0.97
C ILE A 56 0.19 -2.70 -0.95
N ASN A 57 -0.50 -3.19 -1.97
CA ASN A 57 -1.96 -3.08 -2.07
C ASN A 57 -2.71 -3.81 -0.93
N GLN A 58 -2.10 -4.83 -0.34
CA GLN A 58 -2.69 -5.59 0.76
C GLN A 58 -2.37 -5.03 2.15
N THR A 59 -1.56 -3.99 2.23
CA THR A 59 -1.16 -3.37 3.51
C THR A 59 -1.46 -1.88 3.56
N ILE A 60 -1.33 -1.14 2.46
CA ILE A 60 -1.40 0.33 2.41
C ILE A 60 -2.69 0.94 3.00
N PHE A 61 -3.82 0.23 2.93
CA PHE A 61 -5.09 0.69 3.49
C PHE A 61 -5.08 0.79 5.02
N SER A 62 -4.13 0.15 5.69
CA SER A 62 -3.95 0.19 7.15
C SER A 62 -2.97 1.27 7.61
N THR A 63 -2.46 2.11 6.72
CA THR A 63 -1.66 3.28 7.11
C THR A 63 -2.57 4.39 7.65
N ALA A 64 -2.06 5.17 8.61
CA ALA A 64 -2.81 6.30 9.15
C ALA A 64 -3.01 7.43 8.12
N ASN A 65 -4.14 8.11 8.25
CA ASN A 65 -4.40 9.35 7.53
C ASN A 65 -4.17 10.53 8.48
N GLY A 66 -3.34 11.49 8.07
CA GLY A 66 -3.06 12.71 8.83
C GLY A 66 -1.63 12.81 9.36
N GLU A 67 -1.28 14.01 9.82
CA GLU A 67 0.09 14.39 10.19
C GLU A 67 0.49 14.00 11.62
N ASN A 68 -0.45 13.51 12.44
CA ASN A 68 -0.24 13.30 13.87
C ASN A 68 0.82 12.22 14.20
N ASN A 69 1.05 11.28 13.29
CA ASN A 69 2.11 10.29 13.46
C ASN A 69 2.70 9.89 12.11
N LYS A 70 3.77 10.55 11.72
CA LYS A 70 4.45 10.32 10.43
C LYS A 70 4.86 8.86 10.21
N LYS A 71 5.22 8.13 11.27
CA LYS A 71 5.62 6.72 11.17
C LYS A 71 4.46 5.81 10.78
N MET A 72 3.23 6.12 11.21
CA MET A 72 2.02 5.38 10.82
C MET A 72 1.52 5.77 9.42
N ALA A 73 1.96 6.89 8.88
CA ALA A 73 1.64 7.32 7.52
C ALA A 73 2.48 6.62 6.44
N GLY A 74 3.37 5.72 6.82
CA GLY A 74 4.18 4.91 5.93
C GLY A 74 4.01 3.42 6.18
N GLU A 75 4.52 2.62 5.26
CA GLU A 75 4.64 1.18 5.42
C GLU A 75 6.06 0.82 5.87
N TYR A 76 6.16 -0.08 6.81
CA TYR A 76 7.44 -0.61 7.29
C TYR A 76 7.87 -1.81 6.46
N PHE A 77 8.95 -1.63 5.73
CA PHE A 77 9.66 -2.67 4.99
C PHE A 77 10.73 -3.27 5.88
N GLU A 78 10.73 -4.57 6.04
CA GLU A 78 11.74 -5.30 6.81
C GLU A 78 12.23 -6.49 5.99
N ILE A 79 13.53 -6.60 5.84
CA ILE A 79 14.20 -7.72 5.18
C ILE A 79 15.08 -8.40 6.21
N LYS A 80 14.92 -9.70 6.33
CA LYS A 80 15.74 -10.53 7.20
C LYS A 80 16.00 -11.88 6.52
N ASP A 81 17.24 -12.14 6.24
CA ASP A 81 17.64 -13.27 5.42
C ASP A 81 16.89 -13.25 4.07
N ASN A 82 16.13 -14.29 3.76
CA ASN A 82 15.29 -14.36 2.56
C ASN A 82 13.82 -13.95 2.80
N LEU A 83 13.49 -13.41 3.97
CA LEU A 83 12.12 -13.01 4.30
C LEU A 83 11.97 -11.49 4.13
N PHE A 84 11.09 -11.08 3.21
CA PHE A 84 10.64 -9.70 3.07
C PHE A 84 9.26 -9.54 3.66
N SER A 85 9.09 -8.58 4.55
CA SER A 85 7.81 -8.24 5.16
C SER A 85 7.47 -6.76 4.98
N VAL A 86 6.20 -6.50 4.71
CA VAL A 86 5.60 -5.16 4.66
C VAL A 86 4.53 -5.09 5.75
N THR A 87 4.62 -4.08 6.59
CA THR A 87 3.72 -3.87 7.72
C THR A 87 3.19 -2.45 7.73
N SER A 88 1.90 -2.29 7.99
CA SER A 88 1.24 -1.01 8.22
C SER A 88 0.30 -1.07 9.41
N LEU A 89 0.07 0.06 10.06
CA LEU A 89 -0.87 0.19 11.17
C LEU A 89 -1.38 1.63 11.29
N ASP A 90 -2.58 1.80 11.87
CA ASP A 90 -3.19 3.11 12.13
C ASP A 90 -3.77 3.26 13.56
N GLY A 91 -3.41 2.36 14.47
CA GLY A 91 -3.91 2.33 15.85
C GLY A 91 -5.19 1.52 16.04
N HIS A 92 -5.94 1.19 14.96
CA HIS A 92 -7.15 0.35 15.01
C HIS A 92 -6.96 -0.98 14.28
N ARG A 93 -6.04 -1.05 13.34
CA ARG A 93 -5.78 -2.24 12.53
C ARG A 93 -4.31 -2.35 12.20
N ILE A 94 -3.88 -3.57 11.96
CA ILE A 94 -2.52 -3.91 11.54
C ILE A 94 -2.63 -4.82 10.32
N SER A 95 -1.91 -4.49 9.26
CA SER A 95 -1.78 -5.35 8.09
C SER A 95 -0.33 -5.77 7.91
N ILE A 96 -0.10 -7.06 7.74
CA ILE A 96 1.23 -7.65 7.55
C ILE A 96 1.19 -8.55 6.33
N ARG A 97 2.09 -8.31 5.39
CA ARG A 97 2.29 -9.20 4.26
C ARG A 97 3.74 -9.65 4.21
N LYS A 98 3.96 -10.95 3.94
CA LYS A 98 5.30 -11.54 3.88
C LYS A 98 5.46 -12.31 2.59
N THR A 99 6.68 -12.31 2.06
CA THR A 99 7.08 -13.16 0.94
C THR A 99 8.51 -13.66 1.15
N CYS A 100 8.82 -14.84 0.63
CA CYS A 100 10.19 -15.31 0.57
C CYS A 100 10.86 -14.78 -0.70
N LEU A 101 12.01 -14.17 -0.53
CA LEU A 101 12.88 -13.75 -1.62
C LEU A 101 13.67 -14.98 -2.14
N LYS A 102 14.19 -14.88 -3.35
CA LYS A 102 14.98 -15.94 -3.95
C LYS A 102 16.35 -16.08 -3.26
N ASP A 103 16.94 -14.94 -2.92
CA ASP A 103 18.25 -14.84 -2.31
C ASP A 103 18.14 -14.35 -0.85
N SER A 104 19.19 -14.55 -0.06
CA SER A 104 19.31 -14.02 1.30
C SER A 104 20.07 -12.71 1.26
N TYR A 105 19.64 -11.77 2.09
CA TYR A 105 20.17 -10.40 2.16
C TYR A 105 20.53 -10.03 3.60
N SER A 106 21.38 -9.05 3.75
CA SER A 106 21.63 -8.41 5.04
C SER A 106 20.35 -7.82 5.64
N GLU A 107 20.27 -7.76 6.98
CA GLU A 107 19.09 -7.20 7.63
C GLU A 107 18.95 -5.70 7.31
N GLN A 108 17.81 -5.33 6.74
CA GLN A 108 17.50 -3.98 6.33
C GLN A 108 16.07 -3.63 6.68
N SER A 109 15.84 -2.37 7.03
CA SER A 109 14.50 -1.89 7.28
C SER A 109 14.33 -0.42 6.92
N ALA A 110 13.10 -0.04 6.56
CA ALA A 110 12.76 1.32 6.18
C ALA A 110 11.27 1.61 6.41
N ILE A 111 10.94 2.84 6.76
CA ILE A 111 9.56 3.33 6.75
C ILE A 111 9.36 4.14 5.48
N VAL A 112 8.57 3.62 4.55
CA VAL A 112 8.37 4.19 3.22
C VAL A 112 7.04 4.93 3.18
N PRO A 113 7.00 6.21 2.76
CA PRO A 113 5.77 6.99 2.69
C PRO A 113 4.71 6.33 1.81
N LYS A 114 3.46 6.29 2.28
CA LYS A 114 2.36 5.64 1.57
C LYS A 114 2.05 6.25 0.21
N GLU A 115 2.23 7.57 0.06
CA GLU A 115 1.95 8.30 -1.17
C GLU A 115 2.81 7.76 -2.32
N VAL A 116 4.11 7.59 -2.06
CA VAL A 116 5.05 7.04 -3.05
C VAL A 116 4.73 5.59 -3.36
N LEU A 117 4.40 4.78 -2.35
CA LEU A 117 4.04 3.38 -2.55
C LEU A 117 2.73 3.22 -3.33
N ALA A 118 1.74 4.09 -3.06
CA ALA A 118 0.50 4.13 -3.81
C ALA A 118 0.74 4.43 -5.31
N ASP A 119 1.63 5.37 -5.61
CA ASP A 119 1.95 5.70 -6.99
C ASP A 119 2.84 4.63 -7.64
N LEU A 120 3.82 4.11 -6.92
CA LEU A 120 4.64 2.99 -7.37
C LEU A 120 3.78 1.77 -7.74
N SER A 121 2.79 1.42 -6.91
CA SER A 121 1.89 0.29 -7.17
C SER A 121 1.04 0.46 -8.43
N LYS A 122 0.73 1.70 -8.84
CA LYS A 122 -0.03 2.01 -10.08
C LYS A 122 0.82 1.89 -11.34
N ILE A 123 2.10 2.29 -11.26
CA ILE A 123 2.99 2.28 -12.43
C ILE A 123 3.67 0.93 -12.65
N MET A 124 3.81 0.09 -11.62
CA MET A 124 4.29 -1.28 -11.79
C MET A 124 3.24 -2.14 -12.50
N SER A 125 3.52 -2.60 -13.69
CA SER A 125 2.62 -3.42 -14.52
C SER A 125 3.12 -4.86 -14.73
N GLY A 126 4.35 -5.14 -14.32
CA GLY A 126 5.02 -6.42 -14.56
C GLY A 126 4.44 -7.61 -13.78
N GLY A 127 4.82 -8.79 -14.26
CA GLY A 127 4.43 -10.09 -13.72
C GLY A 127 5.37 -10.62 -12.64
N LEU A 128 5.38 -11.95 -12.51
CA LEU A 128 6.23 -12.65 -11.53
C LEU A 128 7.71 -12.68 -11.93
N ASP A 129 7.99 -12.64 -13.24
CA ASP A 129 9.34 -12.70 -13.79
C ASP A 129 9.98 -11.32 -13.96
N ASP A 130 9.16 -10.24 -13.90
CA ASP A 130 9.63 -8.87 -13.99
C ASP A 130 10.09 -8.39 -12.62
N MET A 131 11.38 -8.07 -12.48
CA MET A 131 12.00 -7.79 -11.19
C MET A 131 12.09 -6.30 -10.90
N VAL A 132 12.05 -5.97 -9.61
CA VAL A 132 12.37 -4.67 -9.03
C VAL A 132 13.60 -4.84 -8.16
N GLU A 133 14.58 -3.99 -8.36
CA GLU A 133 15.72 -3.83 -7.49
C GLU A 133 15.45 -2.73 -6.49
N MET A 134 15.59 -3.02 -5.21
CA MET A 134 15.46 -2.06 -4.11
C MET A 134 16.82 -1.78 -3.48
N TYR A 135 17.22 -0.53 -3.43
CA TYR A 135 18.47 -0.10 -2.80
C TYR A 135 18.16 0.75 -1.57
N PHE A 136 18.48 0.21 -0.42
CA PHE A 136 18.26 0.86 0.86
C PHE A 136 19.44 1.77 1.21
N SER A 137 19.16 2.98 1.64
CA SER A 137 20.13 3.87 2.27
C SER A 137 19.59 4.45 3.57
N LYS A 138 20.38 5.25 4.29
CA LYS A 138 19.93 5.84 5.57
C LYS A 138 18.72 6.77 5.43
N GLN A 139 18.62 7.49 4.30
CA GLN A 139 17.61 8.54 4.10
C GLN A 139 16.69 8.26 2.91
N TYR A 140 17.07 7.37 2.02
CA TYR A 140 16.36 7.12 0.78
C TYR A 140 16.19 5.64 0.52
N LEU A 141 15.10 5.29 -0.18
CA LEU A 141 14.92 4.01 -0.84
C LEU A 141 14.77 4.26 -2.34
N LEU A 142 15.57 3.55 -3.12
CA LEU A 142 15.50 3.60 -4.57
C LEU A 142 14.90 2.29 -5.08
N PHE A 143 13.91 2.41 -5.97
CA PHE A 143 13.34 1.31 -6.73
C PHE A 143 13.79 1.46 -8.18
N HIS A 144 14.31 0.39 -8.76
CA HIS A 144 14.73 0.37 -10.16
C HIS A 144 14.14 -0.87 -10.84
N TYR A 145 13.45 -0.66 -11.95
CA TYR A 145 12.91 -1.72 -12.78
C TYR A 145 12.75 -1.19 -14.21
N GLU A 146 13.10 -2.01 -15.19
CA GLU A 146 13.13 -1.61 -16.61
C GLU A 146 13.91 -0.29 -16.77
N ASP A 147 13.32 0.70 -17.43
CA ASP A 147 13.89 2.05 -17.60
C ASP A 147 13.41 3.04 -16.52
N THR A 148 12.77 2.56 -15.47
CA THR A 148 12.14 3.38 -14.43
C THR A 148 12.97 3.38 -13.15
N THR A 149 13.23 4.56 -12.61
CA THR A 149 13.84 4.75 -11.30
C THR A 149 12.95 5.64 -10.44
N VAL A 150 12.57 5.14 -9.27
CA VAL A 150 11.80 5.89 -8.27
C VAL A 150 12.65 6.02 -7.02
N ILE A 151 12.86 7.24 -6.55
CA ILE A 151 13.60 7.54 -5.32
C ILE A 151 12.64 8.20 -4.33
N THR A 152 12.60 7.71 -3.11
CA THR A 152 11.80 8.29 -2.04
C THR A 152 12.64 8.56 -0.82
N GLN A 153 12.36 9.68 -0.15
CA GLN A 153 12.89 9.94 1.17
C GLN A 153 12.14 9.07 2.19
N LEU A 154 12.88 8.48 3.11
CA LEU A 154 12.34 7.64 4.17
C LEU A 154 11.79 8.47 5.33
N VAL A 155 10.80 7.93 6.03
CA VAL A 155 10.35 8.49 7.30
C VAL A 155 11.34 8.11 8.40
N GLU A 156 11.85 9.10 9.10
CA GLU A 156 12.84 8.90 10.16
C GLU A 156 12.24 8.28 11.42
N GLY A 157 13.02 7.45 12.06
CA GLY A 157 12.78 6.87 13.38
C GLY A 157 12.48 5.38 13.36
N GLU A 158 12.41 4.80 14.54
CA GLU A 158 12.15 3.38 14.75
C GLU A 158 10.65 3.09 14.59
N TYR A 159 10.31 2.03 13.86
CA TYR A 159 8.92 1.60 13.70
C TYR A 159 8.40 0.89 14.97
N PHE A 160 7.11 0.64 15.03
CA PHE A 160 6.46 0.01 16.18
C PHE A 160 6.80 -1.48 16.29
N HIS A 161 6.95 -1.99 17.49
CA HIS A 161 7.14 -3.42 17.76
C HIS A 161 5.83 -4.20 17.59
N VAL A 162 5.38 -4.33 16.34
CA VAL A 162 4.08 -4.91 16.00
C VAL A 162 3.88 -6.33 16.56
N LYS A 163 4.95 -7.13 16.63
CA LYS A 163 4.87 -8.50 17.19
C LYS A 163 4.37 -8.53 18.64
N GLN A 164 4.64 -7.48 19.42
CA GLN A 164 4.19 -7.35 20.81
C GLN A 164 2.72 -6.90 20.93
N MET A 165 2.19 -6.30 19.83
CA MET A 165 0.79 -5.86 19.78
C MET A 165 -0.16 -6.96 19.33
N LEU A 166 0.34 -8.03 18.73
CA LEU A 166 -0.45 -9.17 18.28
C LEU A 166 -0.61 -10.15 19.42
N SER A 167 -1.84 -10.32 19.92
CA SER A 167 -2.15 -11.40 20.85
C SER A 167 -2.07 -12.74 20.12
N THR A 168 -1.44 -13.71 20.73
CA THR A 168 -1.47 -15.12 20.32
C THR A 168 -2.52 -15.93 21.07
N ASP A 169 -3.15 -15.30 22.07
CA ASP A 169 -4.18 -15.89 22.90
C ASP A 169 -5.56 -15.51 22.34
N TYR A 170 -6.26 -16.49 21.81
CA TYR A 170 -7.62 -16.35 21.27
C TYR A 170 -8.53 -17.39 21.89
N GLU A 171 -9.73 -16.97 22.27
CA GLU A 171 -10.75 -17.87 22.84
C GLU A 171 -11.51 -18.63 21.74
N THR A 172 -11.59 -18.06 20.55
CA THR A 172 -12.33 -18.62 19.42
C THR A 172 -11.57 -18.41 18.12
N LYS A 173 -11.54 -19.47 17.31
CA LYS A 173 -10.98 -19.48 15.97
C LYS A 173 -12.03 -20.00 14.99
N ILE A 174 -12.22 -19.35 13.86
CA ILE A 174 -13.11 -19.80 12.81
C ILE A 174 -12.38 -19.95 11.48
N ILE A 175 -12.85 -20.90 10.68
CA ILE A 175 -12.47 -21.03 9.27
C ILE A 175 -13.72 -20.74 8.44
N VAL A 176 -13.67 -19.68 7.64
CA VAL A 176 -14.79 -19.16 6.85
C VAL A 176 -14.45 -19.15 5.36
N ASN A 177 -15.48 -19.34 4.51
CA ASN A 177 -15.30 -19.15 3.07
C ASN A 177 -15.10 -17.66 2.77
N ARG A 178 -13.91 -17.28 2.27
CA ARG A 178 -13.53 -15.90 2.00
C ARG A 178 -14.48 -15.20 1.01
N LYS A 179 -14.91 -15.91 -0.05
CA LYS A 179 -15.76 -15.32 -1.09
C LYS A 179 -17.14 -14.99 -0.51
N GLN A 180 -17.74 -15.91 0.23
CA GLN A 180 -19.05 -15.71 0.86
C GLN A 180 -19.00 -14.57 1.89
N LEU A 181 -17.97 -14.54 2.76
CA LEU A 181 -17.80 -13.45 3.73
C LEU A 181 -17.66 -12.09 3.03
N LEU A 182 -16.89 -12.01 1.94
CA LEU A 182 -16.75 -10.77 1.17
C LEU A 182 -18.08 -10.31 0.57
N GLU A 183 -18.83 -11.22 -0.06
CA GLU A 183 -20.15 -10.92 -0.65
C GLU A 183 -21.16 -10.43 0.40
N ASP A 184 -21.14 -11.01 1.61
CA ASP A 184 -22.02 -10.60 2.69
C ASP A 184 -21.61 -9.24 3.29
N ILE A 185 -20.31 -8.96 3.42
CA ILE A 185 -19.82 -7.64 3.82
C ILE A 185 -20.20 -6.59 2.78
N ASP A 186 -20.08 -6.88 1.48
CA ASP A 186 -20.44 -5.96 0.41
C ASP A 186 -21.97 -5.67 0.41
N ARG A 187 -22.79 -6.66 0.70
CA ARG A 187 -24.24 -6.46 0.91
C ARG A 187 -24.52 -5.61 2.14
N ALA A 188 -23.81 -5.85 3.25
CA ALA A 188 -23.95 -5.06 4.47
C ALA A 188 -23.59 -3.58 4.26
N ARG A 189 -22.60 -3.28 3.42
CA ARG A 189 -22.22 -1.89 3.09
C ARG A 189 -23.36 -1.09 2.46
N ILE A 190 -24.32 -1.73 1.78
CA ILE A 190 -25.48 -1.04 1.20
C ILE A 190 -26.34 -0.41 2.30
N MET A 191 -26.37 -1.03 3.50
CA MET A 191 -27.10 -0.51 4.66
C MET A 191 -26.32 0.55 5.44
N ALA A 192 -25.01 0.70 5.21
CA ALA A 192 -24.18 1.72 5.82
C ALA A 192 -24.17 2.97 4.92
N ARG A 193 -24.49 4.16 5.47
CA ARG A 193 -24.27 5.44 4.79
C ARG A 193 -22.83 5.87 5.00
N ASP A 194 -22.24 6.58 4.03
CA ASP A 194 -20.85 7.05 4.08
C ASP A 194 -20.51 7.88 5.33
N ASN A 195 -21.51 8.56 5.91
CA ASN A 195 -21.36 9.40 7.11
C ASN A 195 -21.82 8.72 8.41
N ASP A 196 -22.37 7.50 8.33
CA ASP A 196 -22.96 6.81 9.48
C ASP A 196 -22.07 5.65 9.88
N LYS A 197 -21.37 5.79 11.01
CA LYS A 197 -20.44 4.78 11.53
C LYS A 197 -21.21 3.61 12.18
N GLN A 198 -22.14 3.01 11.45
CA GLN A 198 -22.89 1.84 11.96
C GLN A 198 -21.99 0.61 12.00
N PRO A 199 -21.85 -0.04 13.16
CA PRO A 199 -21.02 -1.23 13.29
C PRO A 199 -21.69 -2.44 12.61
N LEU A 200 -20.89 -3.25 11.92
CA LEU A 200 -21.26 -4.60 11.56
C LEU A 200 -21.05 -5.49 12.78
N ILE A 201 -22.13 -6.07 13.28
CA ILE A 201 -22.11 -7.00 14.43
C ILE A 201 -21.86 -8.40 13.89
N LEU A 202 -20.81 -9.02 14.38
CA LEU A 202 -20.47 -10.42 14.11
C LEU A 202 -20.76 -11.25 15.36
N LYS A 203 -21.50 -12.34 15.18
CA LYS A 203 -21.77 -13.32 16.25
C LYS A 203 -21.39 -14.71 15.75
N ILE A 204 -20.65 -15.43 16.56
CA ILE A 204 -20.18 -16.79 16.26
C ILE A 204 -20.85 -17.74 17.27
N ALA A 205 -21.62 -18.69 16.78
CA ALA A 205 -22.25 -19.72 17.60
C ALA A 205 -22.59 -20.95 16.75
N GLU A 206 -22.46 -22.13 17.30
CA GLU A 206 -22.93 -23.38 16.69
C GLU A 206 -22.45 -23.59 15.25
N ASP A 207 -21.13 -23.39 15.00
CA ASP A 207 -20.51 -23.48 13.68
C ASP A 207 -21.12 -22.52 12.63
N ASN A 208 -21.67 -21.41 13.09
CA ASN A 208 -22.25 -20.39 12.22
C ASN A 208 -21.72 -18.98 12.58
N LEU A 209 -21.40 -18.18 11.57
CA LEU A 209 -21.07 -16.77 11.67
C LEU A 209 -22.28 -15.95 11.21
N SER A 210 -22.91 -15.26 12.11
CA SER A 210 -24.00 -14.33 11.84
C SER A 210 -23.43 -12.92 11.68
N LEU A 211 -23.81 -12.24 10.59
CA LEU A 211 -23.49 -10.85 10.31
C LEU A 211 -24.78 -10.04 10.40
N LYS A 212 -24.76 -8.96 11.18
CA LYS A 212 -25.92 -8.10 11.37
C LYS A 212 -25.53 -6.64 11.31
N ILE A 213 -26.28 -5.87 10.54
CA ILE A 213 -26.21 -4.39 10.54
C ILE A 213 -27.62 -3.82 10.68
N ILE A 214 -27.74 -2.75 11.47
CA ILE A 214 -28.98 -1.99 11.66
C ILE A 214 -28.64 -0.53 11.40
N SER A 215 -29.41 0.12 10.55
CA SER A 215 -29.27 1.55 10.23
C SER A 215 -30.66 2.18 10.05
N ASP A 216 -30.70 3.49 9.80
CA ASP A 216 -31.93 4.19 9.45
C ASP A 216 -32.56 3.70 8.13
N LEU A 217 -31.79 3.06 7.27
CA LEU A 217 -32.28 2.47 6.02
C LEU A 217 -33.00 1.13 6.23
N GLY A 218 -32.72 0.46 7.35
CA GLY A 218 -33.26 -0.85 7.63
C GLY A 218 -32.27 -1.79 8.32
N ARG A 219 -32.49 -3.09 8.15
CA ARG A 219 -31.71 -4.15 8.74
C ARG A 219 -31.30 -5.18 7.71
N MET A 220 -30.09 -5.70 7.83
CA MET A 220 -29.62 -6.87 7.12
C MET A 220 -29.10 -7.90 8.11
N ASP A 221 -29.46 -9.15 7.92
CA ASP A 221 -28.93 -10.32 8.62
C ASP A 221 -28.44 -11.32 7.55
N ALA A 222 -27.28 -11.91 7.76
CA ALA A 222 -26.73 -12.98 6.95
C ALA A 222 -26.08 -14.04 7.84
N GLU A 223 -26.06 -15.27 7.38
CA GLU A 223 -25.47 -16.40 8.08
C GLU A 223 -24.51 -17.15 7.17
N ILE A 224 -23.34 -17.47 7.67
CA ILE A 224 -22.29 -18.19 6.95
C ILE A 224 -21.86 -19.39 7.78
N PRO A 225 -21.96 -20.61 7.26
CA PRO A 225 -21.42 -21.78 7.94
C PRO A 225 -19.91 -21.70 8.03
N VAL A 226 -19.38 -21.95 9.23
CA VAL A 226 -17.96 -21.90 9.55
C VAL A 226 -17.52 -23.17 10.26
N LYS A 227 -16.20 -23.38 10.34
CA LYS A 227 -15.63 -24.33 11.29
C LYS A 227 -15.16 -23.54 12.49
N GLN A 228 -15.75 -23.81 13.65
CA GLN A 228 -15.45 -23.14 14.90
C GLN A 228 -14.59 -24.03 15.79
N GLU A 229 -13.57 -23.43 16.40
CA GLU A 229 -12.77 -23.99 17.50
C GLU A 229 -12.82 -23.00 18.65
N GLY A 230 -13.29 -23.39 19.83
CA GLY A 230 -13.41 -22.54 21.01
C GLY A 230 -14.85 -22.21 21.39
N LYS A 231 -15.04 -21.10 22.10
CA LYS A 231 -16.33 -20.67 22.65
C LYS A 231 -17.18 -19.91 21.62
N ASP A 232 -18.47 -19.82 21.88
CA ASP A 232 -19.37 -18.89 21.19
C ASP A 232 -19.03 -17.42 21.55
N LEU A 233 -19.17 -16.51 20.59
CA LEU A 233 -18.88 -15.07 20.70
C LEU A 233 -20.02 -14.23 20.14
#